data_24f100edb2f2425f111dcc44b476aad9
#
_entry.id   24f100edb2f2425f111dcc44b476aad9
#
_cell.length_a   1.000
_cell.length_b   1.000
_cell.length_c   1.000
_cell.angle_alpha   90.00
_cell.angle_beta   90.00
_cell.angle_gamma   90.00
#
_symmetry.space_group_name_H-M   'P 1'
#
loop_
_entity.id
_entity.type
_entity.pdbx_description
1 polymer ?
#
loop_
_entity_poly.entity_id
_entity_poly.type
_entity_poly.pdbx_seq_one_letter_code
_entity_poly.pdbx_strand_id
1 'polypeptide(L)'
;MRIVKYFAVSYDYNPKSPEIAKARPAHREFTAQLFEEGTIIATGPLTDSKGGALIIVRLGDDAMVADAIALMDNDPFYQAGCITGRSFREWNPVNARF
;
A
#
# COMPACT_ATOMS: atom_id res chain seq x y z
N MET A 1 13.27 -18.13 -13.08
CA MET A 1 12.59 -17.06 -13.84
C MET A 1 11.69 -16.27 -12.92
N ARG A 2 11.73 -14.97 -13.06
CA ARG A 2 10.89 -14.09 -12.27
C ARG A 2 9.56 -13.87 -12.97
N ILE A 3 8.47 -14.15 -12.29
CA ILE A 3 7.13 -14.01 -12.85
C ILE A 3 6.29 -12.95 -12.12
N VAL A 4 6.94 -12.16 -11.27
CA VAL A 4 6.26 -11.11 -10.50
C VAL A 4 7.08 -9.82 -10.52
N LYS A 5 6.40 -8.71 -10.30
CA LYS A 5 6.99 -7.41 -10.02
C LYS A 5 6.50 -6.91 -8.68
N TYR A 6 7.36 -6.15 -8.02
CA TYR A 6 7.00 -5.51 -6.76
C TYR A 6 6.93 -4.01 -6.94
N PHE A 7 6.00 -3.40 -6.23
CA PHE A 7 5.85 -1.95 -6.23
C PHE A 7 5.87 -1.45 -4.80
N ALA A 8 6.73 -0.48 -4.54
CA ALA A 8 6.79 0.19 -3.24
C ALA A 8 5.81 1.35 -3.27
N VAL A 9 4.83 1.30 -2.40
CA VAL A 9 3.78 2.31 -2.29
C VAL A 9 3.97 3.04 -0.96
N SER A 10 4.02 4.35 -1.02
CA SER A 10 4.17 5.19 0.14
C SER A 10 2.93 6.07 0.28
N TYR A 11 2.38 6.12 1.49
CA TYR A 11 1.26 6.99 1.81
C TYR A 11 1.72 8.07 2.78
N ASP A 12 1.25 9.29 2.55
CA ASP A 12 1.35 10.39 3.50
C ASP A 12 -0.03 10.70 4.04
N TYR A 13 -0.15 10.83 5.35
CA TYR A 13 -1.39 11.27 5.99
C TYR A 13 -1.07 11.79 7.40
N ASN A 14 -1.98 12.62 7.92
CA ASN A 14 -1.86 13.11 9.28
C ASN A 14 -2.33 12.00 10.24
N PRO A 15 -1.44 11.46 11.10
CA PRO A 15 -1.80 10.34 11.98
C PRO A 15 -2.85 10.74 13.04
N LYS A 16 -3.02 12.04 13.28
CA LYS A 16 -3.99 12.56 14.26
C LYS A 16 -5.32 12.91 13.63
N SER A 17 -5.47 12.75 12.32
CA SER A 17 -6.72 13.05 11.63
C SER A 17 -7.83 12.11 12.13
N PRO A 18 -8.98 12.64 12.56
CA PRO A 18 -10.12 11.79 12.93
C PRO A 18 -10.63 10.98 11.74
N GLU A 19 -10.45 11.48 10.51
CA GLU A 19 -10.85 10.74 9.32
C GLU A 19 -10.01 9.48 9.11
N ILE A 20 -8.73 9.53 9.46
CA ILE A 20 -7.85 8.34 9.42
C ILE A 20 -8.35 7.31 10.43
N ALA A 21 -8.63 7.72 11.66
CA ALA A 21 -9.13 6.80 12.68
C ALA A 21 -10.46 6.16 12.26
N LYS A 22 -11.33 6.94 11.63
CA LYS A 22 -12.64 6.48 11.18
C LYS A 22 -12.54 5.48 10.04
N ALA A 23 -11.65 5.71 9.09
CA ALA A 23 -11.49 4.84 7.92
C ALA A 23 -10.58 3.63 8.18
N ARG A 24 -9.85 3.61 9.28
CA ARG A 24 -8.84 2.58 9.55
C ARG A 24 -9.40 1.16 9.56
N PRO A 25 -10.55 0.85 10.17
CA PRO A 25 -11.04 -0.53 10.14
C PRO A 25 -11.28 -1.04 8.72
N ALA A 26 -11.90 -0.24 7.85
CA ALA A 26 -12.13 -0.64 6.47
C ALA A 26 -10.82 -0.76 5.68
N HIS A 27 -9.87 0.16 5.92
CA HIS A 27 -8.55 0.10 5.31
C HIS A 27 -7.82 -1.19 5.70
N ARG A 28 -7.85 -1.57 6.97
CA ARG A 28 -7.19 -2.79 7.45
C ARG A 28 -7.83 -4.05 6.88
N GLU A 29 -9.13 -4.05 6.71
CA GLU A 29 -9.83 -5.16 6.06
C GLU A 29 -9.41 -5.29 4.61
N PHE A 30 -9.33 -4.18 3.88
CA PHE A 30 -8.88 -4.14 2.49
C PHE A 30 -7.45 -4.69 2.36
N THR A 31 -6.52 -4.21 3.17
CA THR A 31 -5.12 -4.65 3.10
C THR A 31 -4.96 -6.10 3.55
N ALA A 32 -5.73 -6.54 4.55
CA ALA A 32 -5.67 -7.93 5.03
C ALA A 32 -6.13 -8.90 3.94
N GLN A 33 -7.17 -8.55 3.19
CA GLN A 33 -7.65 -9.39 2.09
C GLN A 33 -6.60 -9.52 1.00
N LEU A 34 -5.98 -8.41 0.59
CA LEU A 34 -4.92 -8.44 -0.41
C LEU A 34 -3.69 -9.20 0.09
N PHE A 35 -3.42 -9.15 1.39
CA PHE A 35 -2.34 -9.91 1.99
C PHE A 35 -2.62 -11.42 1.92
N GLU A 36 -3.84 -11.83 2.25
CA GLU A 36 -4.24 -13.23 2.14
C GLU A 36 -4.14 -13.75 0.71
N GLU A 37 -4.43 -12.90 -0.27
CA GLU A 37 -4.33 -13.25 -1.69
C GLU A 37 -2.89 -13.26 -2.19
N GLY A 38 -1.95 -12.75 -1.41
CA GLY A 38 -0.56 -12.63 -1.83
C GLY A 38 -0.26 -11.43 -2.71
N THR A 39 -1.22 -10.51 -2.88
CA THR A 39 -1.04 -9.30 -3.66
C THR A 39 -0.32 -8.21 -2.87
N ILE A 40 -0.56 -8.14 -1.57
CA ILE A 40 0.28 -7.37 -0.64
C ILE A 40 1.15 -8.36 0.12
N ILE A 41 2.45 -8.14 0.13
CA ILE A 41 3.39 -9.02 0.84
C ILE A 41 3.88 -8.41 2.14
N ALA A 42 3.74 -7.12 2.31
CA ALA A 42 4.07 -6.43 3.56
C ALA A 42 3.38 -5.08 3.56
N THR A 43 2.88 -4.66 4.71
CA THR A 43 2.25 -3.35 4.86
C THR A 43 2.25 -2.96 6.33
N GLY A 44 2.39 -1.68 6.59
CA GLY A 44 2.27 -1.18 7.95
C GLY A 44 2.47 0.32 8.04
N PRO A 45 2.02 0.92 9.14
CA PRO A 45 2.22 2.34 9.36
C PRO A 45 3.67 2.66 9.71
N LEU A 46 4.09 3.85 9.35
CA LEU A 46 5.36 4.41 9.85
C LEU A 46 5.11 4.91 11.26
N THR A 47 6.01 4.56 12.17
CA THR A 47 5.74 4.70 13.59
C THR A 47 6.38 5.93 14.23
N ASP A 48 7.05 6.78 13.45
CA ASP A 48 7.45 8.09 13.93
C ASP A 48 6.21 8.99 14.00
N SER A 49 6.33 10.18 14.51
CA SER A 49 5.19 11.07 14.72
C SER A 49 4.62 11.69 13.43
N LYS A 50 5.24 11.40 12.29
CA LYS A 50 4.84 12.01 11.01
C LYS A 50 3.66 11.30 10.35
N GLY A 51 3.44 10.03 10.70
CA GLY A 51 2.38 9.23 10.08
C GLY A 51 2.78 8.66 8.74
N GLY A 52 1.77 8.15 8.04
CA GLY A 52 2.00 7.51 6.75
C GLY A 52 2.18 6.01 6.87
N ALA A 53 2.36 5.37 5.74
CA ALA A 53 2.47 3.91 5.65
C ALA A 53 3.33 3.50 4.48
N LEU A 54 3.91 2.31 4.57
CA LEU A 54 4.61 1.65 3.48
C LEU A 54 3.85 0.38 3.13
N ILE A 55 3.63 0.15 1.84
CA ILE A 55 2.90 -1.01 1.34
C ILE A 55 3.72 -1.60 0.19
N ILE A 56 3.97 -2.90 0.24
CA ILE A 56 4.66 -3.60 -0.86
C ILE A 56 3.65 -4.46 -1.59
N VAL A 57 3.41 -4.12 -2.85
CA VAL A 57 2.44 -4.79 -3.73
C VAL A 57 3.20 -5.71 -4.67
N ARG A 58 2.65 -6.91 -4.90
CA ARG A 58 3.20 -7.90 -5.82
C ARG A 58 2.19 -8.17 -6.92
N LEU A 59 2.58 -7.93 -8.16
CA LEU A 59 1.74 -8.15 -9.33
C LEU A 59 2.50 -9.03 -10.35
N GLY A 60 1.85 -9.38 -11.45
CA GLY A 60 2.48 -10.16 -12.51
C GLY A 60 3.62 -9.38 -13.19
N ASP A 61 4.47 -10.09 -13.94
CA ASP A 61 5.67 -9.48 -14.53
C ASP A 61 5.34 -8.56 -15.72
N ASP A 62 4.13 -8.60 -16.23
CA ASP A 62 3.65 -7.68 -17.26
C ASP A 62 2.95 -6.44 -16.66
N ALA A 63 2.82 -6.37 -15.34
CA ALA A 63 2.18 -5.24 -14.68
C ALA A 63 3.02 -3.97 -14.83
N MET A 64 2.33 -2.85 -14.83
CA MET A 64 2.95 -1.53 -14.85
C MET A 64 2.56 -0.77 -13.59
N VAL A 65 3.24 0.33 -13.33
CA VAL A 65 2.95 1.15 -12.14
C VAL A 65 1.48 1.59 -12.11
N ALA A 66 0.87 1.81 -13.27
CA ALA A 66 -0.55 2.17 -13.37
C ALA A 66 -1.46 1.09 -12.76
N ASP A 67 -1.06 -0.18 -12.84
CA ASP A 67 -1.84 -1.27 -12.26
C ASP A 67 -1.82 -1.23 -10.73
N ALA A 68 -0.68 -0.89 -10.16
CA ALA A 68 -0.56 -0.72 -8.72
C ALA A 68 -1.38 0.48 -8.23
N ILE A 69 -1.37 1.57 -8.98
CA ILE A 69 -2.18 2.75 -8.67
C ILE A 69 -3.67 2.38 -8.69
N ALA A 70 -4.12 1.72 -9.75
CA ALA A 70 -5.52 1.33 -9.89
C ALA A 70 -5.97 0.41 -8.75
N LEU A 71 -5.11 -0.52 -8.34
CA LEU A 71 -5.39 -1.40 -7.22
C LEU A 71 -5.61 -0.60 -5.93
N MET A 72 -4.68 0.30 -5.62
CA MET A 72 -4.70 1.04 -4.36
C MET A 72 -5.70 2.19 -4.36
N ASP A 73 -6.25 2.56 -5.52
CA ASP A 73 -7.37 3.49 -5.59
C ASP A 73 -8.62 2.95 -4.90
N ASN A 74 -8.69 1.64 -4.68
CA ASN A 74 -9.80 1.01 -3.95
C ASN A 74 -9.61 1.03 -2.42
N ASP A 75 -8.47 1.51 -1.95
CA ASP A 75 -8.21 1.58 -0.51
C ASP A 75 -9.18 2.60 0.14
N PRO A 76 -9.91 2.19 1.19
CA PRO A 76 -10.81 3.10 1.91
C PRO A 76 -10.13 4.37 2.42
N PHE A 77 -8.85 4.33 2.76
CA PHE A 77 -8.10 5.55 3.11
C PHE A 77 -8.07 6.54 1.94
N TYR A 78 -7.83 6.04 0.76
CA TYR A 78 -7.77 6.89 -0.42
C TYR A 78 -9.15 7.41 -0.80
N GLN A 79 -10.14 6.53 -0.80
CA GLN A 79 -11.52 6.88 -1.17
C GLN A 79 -12.15 7.88 -0.22
N ALA A 80 -11.76 7.86 1.04
CA ALA A 80 -12.24 8.82 2.05
C ALA A 80 -11.52 10.17 1.99
N GLY A 81 -10.53 10.31 1.12
CA GLY A 81 -9.77 11.55 1.01
C GLY A 81 -8.79 11.79 2.15
N CYS A 82 -8.42 10.73 2.87
CA CYS A 82 -7.53 10.85 4.02
C CYS A 82 -6.06 10.94 3.65
N ILE A 83 -5.70 10.55 2.43
CA ILE A 83 -4.31 10.45 2.00
C ILE A 83 -3.90 11.78 1.37
N THR A 84 -2.90 12.43 1.95
CA THR A 84 -2.42 13.74 1.47
C THR A 84 -1.41 13.61 0.34
N GLY A 85 -0.78 12.44 0.20
CA GLY A 85 0.14 12.17 -0.90
C GLY A 85 0.38 10.68 -1.02
N ARG A 86 0.69 10.24 -2.23
CA ARG A 86 1.06 8.85 -2.50
C ARG A 86 2.22 8.84 -3.48
N SER A 87 3.08 7.82 -3.37
CA SER A 87 4.07 7.54 -4.40
C SER A 87 4.04 6.04 -4.72
N PHE A 88 4.28 5.73 -5.99
CA PHE A 88 4.28 4.36 -6.51
C PHE A 88 5.52 4.19 -7.36
N ARG A 89 6.37 3.23 -7.01
CA ARG A 89 7.58 2.96 -7.76
C ARG A 89 7.78 1.45 -7.86
N GLU A 90 8.20 0.97 -9.04
CA GLU A 90 8.63 -0.41 -9.16
C GLU A 90 9.88 -0.62 -8.33
N TRP A 91 9.93 -1.74 -7.61
CA TRP A 91 11.00 -2.05 -6.68
C TRP A 91 11.52 -3.46 -6.93
N ASN A 92 12.81 -3.60 -7.02
CA ASN A 92 13.45 -4.90 -7.14
C ASN A 92 14.10 -5.28 -5.81
N PRO A 93 13.48 -6.15 -5.00
CA PRO A 93 14.06 -6.57 -3.73
C PRO A 93 15.21 -7.55 -3.97
N VAL A 94 16.41 -6.99 -4.11
CA VAL A 94 17.62 -7.79 -4.37
C VAL A 94 17.90 -8.75 -3.22
N ASN A 95 17.67 -8.28 -1.99
CA ASN A 95 17.81 -9.10 -0.78
C ASN A 95 16.54 -8.95 0.04
N ALA A 96 15.80 -10.02 0.21
CA ALA A 96 14.57 -10.03 0.97
C ALA A 96 14.34 -11.43 1.54
N ARG A 97 13.53 -11.52 2.59
CA ARG A 97 13.20 -12.78 3.22
C ARG A 97 11.76 -13.22 2.94
N PHE A 98 11.23 -12.76 1.85
CA PHE A 98 9.90 -13.17 1.39
C PHE A 98 9.92 -13.67 -0.04
#